data_ff7debfb608a9a8c9903a4214aaadf85
#
_entry.id   ff7debfb608a9a8c9903a4214aaadf85
#
_cell.length_a   1.000
_cell.length_b   1.000
_cell.length_c   1.000
_cell.angle_alpha   90.00
_cell.angle_beta   90.00
_cell.angle_gamma   90.00
#
_symmetry.space_group_name_H-M   'P 1'
#
loop_
_entity.id
_entity.type
_entity.pdbx_description
1 polymer ?
#
loop_
_entity_poly.entity_id
_entity_poly.type
_entity_poly.pdbx_seq_one_letter_code
_entity_poly.pdbx_strand_id
1 'polypeptide(L)'
;QTVFPLELNTMPGWAGSSWYFYRYMDASNERVFADKETIAYWQQVDLYLGGSEHATGHLLYSRFWQKFLFDLGILPVDEYAKKLINQGMILGESAFVYRKTGSDTYLSKNLIGKHKVEPIRVDVNLVNTSYELDLEAIRSWQPQFKKAHFELEAGKYIVGTEVEKMSKSKYNVVNPDAICDRYGADTLRMYEMFLGPLEQAKPWNTAGISGVHSFLKKLWRLFFDEKQLLLTAEEPTAAAYKSLHQAIKKVNQDITQFSFNTCISTFMICVNELNALACHSKKILEPLAVLLSPFAPHISEELWQHLGHEESITFVPYPQHEEKHLKETQKEYPVSFNGKMRFTFTLPLDLDRAAIEKQILAEEQTLKYLEGKSPKKVIVVPGKIINIVF
;
A
#
# COMPACT_ATOMS: atom_id res chain seq x y z
N GLN A 1 -29.81 54.06 15.87
CA GLN A 1 -28.81 53.02 15.57
C GLN A 1 -28.97 51.88 16.56
N THR A 2 -29.20 50.70 16.08
CA THR A 2 -29.23 49.50 16.94
C THR A 2 -27.78 49.07 17.17
N VAL A 3 -27.36 49.01 18.42
CA VAL A 3 -26.02 48.52 18.81
C VAL A 3 -26.10 47.02 19.02
N PHE A 4 -25.31 46.27 18.29
CA PHE A 4 -25.17 44.82 18.48
C PHE A 4 -23.88 44.54 19.25
N PRO A 5 -23.88 43.65 20.26
CA PRO A 5 -22.65 43.24 20.91
C PRO A 5 -21.77 42.47 19.97
N LEU A 6 -20.46 42.73 20.00
CA LEU A 6 -19.49 41.89 19.26
C LEU A 6 -19.38 40.53 19.93
N GLU A 7 -19.11 39.50 19.06
CA GLU A 7 -18.76 38.18 19.57
C GLU A 7 -17.42 38.25 20.32
N LEU A 8 -17.40 37.77 21.56
CA LEU A 8 -16.23 37.81 22.44
C LEU A 8 -15.47 36.47 22.49
N ASN A 9 -16.01 35.41 21.89
CA ASN A 9 -15.32 34.14 21.83
C ASN A 9 -14.22 34.21 20.76
N THR A 10 -13.06 33.62 21.08
CA THR A 10 -12.01 33.39 20.10
C THR A 10 -12.43 32.24 19.18
N MET A 11 -11.85 32.14 18.01
CA MET A 11 -11.98 30.95 17.15
C MET A 11 -11.39 29.74 17.88
N PRO A 12 -12.19 28.87 18.49
CA PRO A 12 -11.66 27.85 19.39
C PRO A 12 -10.86 26.80 18.60
N GLY A 13 -9.56 26.72 18.87
CA GLY A 13 -8.65 25.74 18.30
C GLY A 13 -8.27 25.92 16.82
N TRP A 14 -8.99 26.78 16.08
CA TRP A 14 -8.78 26.91 14.63
C TRP A 14 -7.96 28.13 14.22
N ALA A 15 -7.83 29.15 15.08
CA ALA A 15 -7.14 30.39 14.73
C ALA A 15 -5.67 30.15 14.37
N GLY A 16 -4.88 29.56 15.26
CA GLY A 16 -3.46 29.26 15.04
C GLY A 16 -3.23 28.30 13.89
N SER A 17 -4.02 27.24 13.80
CA SER A 17 -3.92 26.24 12.74
C SER A 17 -4.29 26.76 11.36
N SER A 18 -5.00 27.90 11.28
CA SER A 18 -5.44 28.50 10.00
C SER A 18 -4.33 29.20 9.22
N TRP A 19 -3.19 29.47 9.86
CA TRP A 19 -2.06 30.20 9.24
C TRP A 19 -0.68 29.70 9.70
N TYR A 20 -0.60 28.57 10.41
CA TYR A 20 0.64 28.05 11.01
C TYR A 20 1.76 27.86 9.97
N PHE A 21 1.44 27.51 8.73
CA PHE A 21 2.40 27.32 7.66
C PHE A 21 3.15 28.62 7.32
N TYR A 22 2.54 29.79 7.44
CA TYR A 22 3.24 31.07 7.33
C TYR A 22 4.13 31.33 8.54
N ARG A 23 3.66 31.00 9.74
CA ARG A 23 4.49 31.13 10.94
C ARG A 23 5.73 30.24 10.86
N TYR A 24 5.64 29.06 10.25
CA TYR A 24 6.78 28.17 10.06
C TYR A 24 7.83 28.74 9.09
N MET A 25 7.44 29.59 8.16
CA MET A 25 8.40 30.28 7.29
C MET A 25 9.33 31.23 8.06
N ASP A 26 8.87 31.75 9.22
CA ASP A 26 9.59 32.72 10.04
C ASP A 26 9.31 32.50 11.54
N ALA A 27 9.63 31.28 12.00
CA ALA A 27 9.23 30.79 13.31
C ALA A 27 9.79 31.61 14.51
N SER A 28 10.95 32.23 14.35
CA SER A 28 11.65 32.98 15.40
C SER A 28 11.29 34.47 15.43
N ASN A 29 10.39 34.93 14.58
CA ASN A 29 10.02 36.34 14.54
C ASN A 29 9.09 36.71 15.72
N GLU A 30 9.56 37.63 16.58
CA GLU A 30 8.79 38.06 17.76
C GLU A 30 7.98 39.33 17.49
N ARG A 31 8.14 39.99 16.35
CA ARG A 31 7.53 41.30 16.06
C ARG A 31 6.27 41.22 15.18
N VAL A 32 6.29 40.31 14.19
CA VAL A 32 5.17 40.08 13.27
C VAL A 32 4.92 38.61 13.12
N PHE A 33 3.76 38.22 12.58
CA PHE A 33 3.41 36.80 12.45
C PHE A 33 4.34 36.03 11.48
N ALA A 34 4.85 36.71 10.45
CA ALA A 34 5.94 36.31 9.58
C ALA A 34 6.40 37.54 8.73
N ASP A 35 7.69 37.63 8.43
CA ASP A 35 8.23 38.73 7.64
C ASP A 35 7.76 38.66 6.16
N LYS A 36 7.48 39.80 5.55
CA LYS A 36 6.97 39.88 4.19
C LYS A 36 7.97 39.38 3.14
N GLU A 37 9.26 39.61 3.34
CA GLU A 37 10.29 39.14 2.41
C GLU A 37 10.43 37.63 2.49
N THR A 38 10.35 37.06 3.71
CA THR A 38 10.37 35.63 3.94
C THR A 38 9.15 34.94 3.32
N ILE A 39 7.94 35.52 3.49
CA ILE A 39 6.72 35.04 2.83
C ILE A 39 6.85 35.12 1.31
N ALA A 40 7.38 36.23 0.77
CA ALA A 40 7.57 36.41 -0.66
C ALA A 40 8.58 35.42 -1.25
N TYR A 41 9.58 34.99 -0.46
CA TYR A 41 10.51 33.94 -0.87
C TYR A 41 9.88 32.55 -0.94
N TRP A 42 9.18 32.12 0.11
CA TRP A 42 8.58 30.80 0.19
C TRP A 42 7.27 30.68 -0.59
N GLN A 43 6.48 31.75 -0.62
CA GLN A 43 5.17 31.84 -1.28
C GLN A 43 4.18 30.77 -0.82
N GLN A 44 3.81 29.85 -1.70
CA GLN A 44 2.87 28.77 -1.45
C GLN A 44 3.58 27.53 -0.89
N VAL A 45 2.89 26.79 -0.06
CA VAL A 45 3.25 25.42 0.28
C VAL A 45 3.18 24.54 -0.99
N ASP A 46 4.22 23.78 -1.30
CA ASP A 46 4.26 22.96 -2.51
C ASP A 46 3.26 21.81 -2.48
N LEU A 47 3.14 21.16 -1.31
CA LEU A 47 2.21 20.06 -1.08
C LEU A 47 1.58 20.20 0.30
N TYR A 48 0.24 20.19 0.34
CA TYR A 48 -0.54 20.16 1.57
C TYR A 48 -1.33 18.86 1.64
N LEU A 49 -0.97 18.00 2.60
CA LEU A 49 -1.50 16.65 2.72
C LEU A 49 -2.20 16.49 4.06
N GLY A 50 -3.44 16.00 4.07
CA GLY A 50 -4.20 15.76 5.29
C GLY A 50 -5.45 14.93 5.06
N GLY A 51 -6.19 14.63 6.14
CA GLY A 51 -7.43 13.86 6.07
C GLY A 51 -8.60 14.70 5.55
N SER A 52 -9.53 14.03 4.86
CA SER A 52 -10.75 14.66 4.34
C SER A 52 -11.70 15.12 5.44
N GLU A 53 -11.56 14.64 6.68
CA GLU A 53 -12.32 15.07 7.85
C GLU A 53 -12.07 16.53 8.23
N HIS A 54 -11.00 17.13 7.74
CA HIS A 54 -10.66 18.54 7.97
C HIS A 54 -11.31 19.51 6.97
N ALA A 55 -12.07 19.02 5.99
CA ALA A 55 -12.68 19.84 4.93
C ALA A 55 -13.62 20.92 5.46
N THR A 56 -14.44 20.61 6.46
CA THR A 56 -15.43 21.52 7.06
C THR A 56 -14.91 22.33 8.25
N GLY A 57 -13.66 22.14 8.63
CA GLY A 57 -13.01 22.82 9.74
C GLY A 57 -11.75 23.53 9.29
N HIS A 58 -10.60 22.89 9.53
CA HIS A 58 -9.28 23.46 9.25
C HIS A 58 -9.11 23.98 7.81
N LEU A 59 -9.49 23.21 6.79
CA LEU A 59 -9.30 23.60 5.40
C LEU A 59 -10.18 24.81 5.00
N LEU A 60 -11.41 24.87 5.54
CA LEU A 60 -12.29 26.03 5.33
C LEU A 60 -11.70 27.29 5.96
N TYR A 61 -11.29 27.21 7.24
CA TYR A 61 -10.73 28.34 7.93
C TYR A 61 -9.39 28.80 7.37
N SER A 62 -8.47 27.88 7.05
CA SER A 62 -7.18 28.24 6.50
C SER A 62 -7.32 28.94 5.13
N ARG A 63 -8.24 28.49 4.29
CA ARG A 63 -8.53 29.16 3.01
C ARG A 63 -9.21 30.52 3.21
N PHE A 64 -10.11 30.66 4.17
CA PHE A 64 -10.71 31.94 4.51
C PHE A 64 -9.66 32.94 4.99
N TRP A 65 -8.78 32.55 5.92
CA TRP A 65 -7.67 33.39 6.37
C TRP A 65 -6.73 33.77 5.23
N GLN A 66 -6.43 32.84 4.33
CA GLN A 66 -5.63 33.10 3.14
C GLN A 66 -6.21 34.23 2.27
N LYS A 67 -7.49 34.10 1.90
CA LYS A 67 -8.18 35.11 1.08
C LYS A 67 -8.24 36.45 1.79
N PHE A 68 -8.58 36.47 3.07
CA PHE A 68 -8.63 37.69 3.86
C PHE A 68 -7.28 38.42 3.93
N LEU A 69 -6.21 37.72 4.23
CA LEU A 69 -4.87 38.29 4.32
C LEU A 69 -4.32 38.73 2.92
N PHE A 70 -4.71 38.02 1.87
CA PHE A 70 -4.42 38.42 0.50
C PHE A 70 -5.13 39.71 0.13
N ASP A 71 -6.42 39.84 0.42
CA ASP A 71 -7.21 41.07 0.15
C ASP A 71 -6.67 42.28 0.93
N LEU A 72 -6.06 42.08 2.08
CA LEU A 72 -5.34 43.14 2.81
C LEU A 72 -3.94 43.45 2.28
N GLY A 73 -3.47 42.77 1.23
CA GLY A 73 -2.12 42.94 0.67
C GLY A 73 -0.99 42.47 1.61
N ILE A 74 -1.29 41.60 2.57
CA ILE A 74 -0.31 41.03 3.49
C ILE A 74 0.40 39.82 2.86
N LEU A 75 -0.35 39.01 2.12
CA LEU A 75 0.15 37.84 1.42
C LEU A 75 0.26 38.08 -0.09
N PRO A 76 1.29 37.52 -0.76
CA PRO A 76 1.53 37.71 -2.20
C PRO A 76 0.68 36.79 -3.09
N VAL A 77 0.06 35.76 -2.55
CA VAL A 77 -0.69 34.73 -3.27
C VAL A 77 -2.07 34.53 -2.66
N ASP A 78 -3.04 34.14 -3.47
CA ASP A 78 -4.44 34.01 -3.06
C ASP A 78 -4.83 32.59 -2.62
N GLU A 79 -3.98 31.60 -2.87
CA GLU A 79 -4.10 30.23 -2.36
C GLU A 79 -2.81 29.83 -1.64
N TYR A 80 -2.92 29.18 -0.47
CA TYR A 80 -1.75 28.87 0.36
C TYR A 80 -0.97 27.63 -0.09
N ALA A 81 -1.55 26.78 -0.94
CA ALA A 81 -0.91 25.55 -1.39
C ALA A 81 -1.04 25.39 -2.91
N LYS A 82 0.05 24.94 -3.57
CA LYS A 82 0.07 24.58 -4.98
C LYS A 82 -0.69 23.30 -5.27
N LYS A 83 -0.61 22.34 -4.33
CA LYS A 83 -1.28 21.03 -4.42
C LYS A 83 -1.85 20.65 -3.06
N LEU A 84 -3.14 20.34 -3.03
CA LEU A 84 -3.85 19.82 -1.87
C LEU A 84 -4.25 18.37 -2.16
N ILE A 85 -3.95 17.47 -1.23
CA ILE A 85 -4.40 16.06 -1.27
C ILE A 85 -5.15 15.76 0.02
N ASN A 86 -6.39 15.33 -0.13
CA ASN A 86 -7.21 14.85 0.97
C ASN A 86 -7.16 13.33 1.05
N GLN A 87 -6.54 12.81 2.10
CA GLN A 87 -6.49 11.37 2.36
C GLN A 87 -7.89 10.84 2.72
N GLY A 88 -8.23 9.68 2.17
CA GLY A 88 -9.39 8.92 2.60
C GLY A 88 -9.20 8.36 4.01
N MET A 89 -10.28 8.23 4.76
CA MET A 89 -10.26 7.65 6.10
C MET A 89 -10.10 6.12 6.04
N ILE A 90 -9.37 5.57 7.00
CA ILE A 90 -9.45 4.14 7.32
C ILE A 90 -10.67 3.94 8.22
N LEU A 91 -11.62 3.15 7.72
CA LEU A 91 -12.88 2.87 8.41
C LEU A 91 -12.77 1.59 9.24
N GLY A 92 -13.49 1.55 10.35
CA GLY A 92 -13.64 0.35 11.16
C GLY A 92 -14.85 -0.47 10.74
N GLU A 93 -14.82 -1.74 11.06
CA GLU A 93 -15.99 -2.59 10.97
C GLU A 93 -16.62 -2.70 12.37
N SER A 94 -17.83 -2.17 12.56
CA SER A 94 -18.57 -2.32 13.81
C SER A 94 -19.27 -3.66 13.85
N ALA A 95 -19.25 -4.33 14.99
CA ALA A 95 -19.92 -5.59 15.21
C ALA A 95 -21.20 -5.43 16.03
N PHE A 96 -22.23 -6.19 15.69
CA PHE A 96 -23.54 -6.10 16.34
C PHE A 96 -24.02 -7.47 16.80
N VAL A 97 -24.54 -7.48 18.04
CA VAL A 97 -25.41 -8.54 18.53
C VAL A 97 -26.87 -8.07 18.49
N TYR A 98 -27.83 -8.95 18.34
CA TYR A 98 -29.22 -8.60 18.10
C TYR A 98 -30.10 -9.08 19.25
N ARG A 99 -30.51 -8.14 20.13
CA ARG A 99 -31.40 -8.43 21.24
C ARG A 99 -32.84 -8.51 20.75
N LYS A 100 -33.55 -9.60 21.05
CA LYS A 100 -34.98 -9.72 20.78
C LYS A 100 -35.74 -8.74 21.66
N THR A 101 -36.58 -7.91 21.06
CA THR A 101 -37.32 -6.84 21.76
C THR A 101 -38.09 -7.39 22.97
N GLY A 102 -37.88 -6.80 24.13
CA GLY A 102 -38.56 -7.18 25.38
C GLY A 102 -38.01 -8.45 26.06
N SER A 103 -36.82 -8.94 25.69
CA SER A 103 -36.18 -10.10 26.31
C SER A 103 -34.68 -9.94 26.45
N ASP A 104 -34.04 -10.83 27.22
CA ASP A 104 -32.58 -10.95 27.34
C ASP A 104 -32.01 -12.02 26.41
N THR A 105 -32.73 -12.32 25.32
CA THR A 105 -32.33 -13.29 24.29
C THR A 105 -31.70 -12.56 23.13
N TYR A 106 -30.53 -13.02 22.70
CA TYR A 106 -29.72 -12.49 21.60
C TYR A 106 -29.67 -13.49 20.47
N LEU A 107 -30.14 -13.10 19.29
CA LEU A 107 -30.21 -13.94 18.10
C LEU A 107 -28.95 -13.79 17.26
N SER A 108 -28.33 -14.89 16.85
CA SER A 108 -27.29 -14.86 15.83
C SER A 108 -27.83 -14.26 14.51
N LYS A 109 -26.97 -13.60 13.73
CA LYS A 109 -27.34 -12.79 12.55
C LYS A 109 -28.37 -13.45 11.64
N ASN A 110 -28.19 -14.73 11.31
CA ASN A 110 -29.09 -15.43 10.37
C ASN A 110 -30.38 -15.95 11.03
N LEU A 111 -30.47 -15.93 12.35
CA LEU A 111 -31.67 -16.33 13.09
C LEU A 111 -32.65 -15.18 13.29
N ILE A 112 -32.31 -13.95 12.90
CA ILE A 112 -33.16 -12.77 13.06
C ILE A 112 -34.51 -12.98 12.38
N GLY A 113 -34.54 -13.45 11.12
CA GLY A 113 -35.75 -13.73 10.35
C GLY A 113 -36.78 -12.60 10.45
N LYS A 114 -38.00 -12.91 10.97
CA LYS A 114 -39.09 -11.95 11.18
C LYS A 114 -39.12 -11.37 12.63
N HIS A 115 -38.18 -11.73 13.47
CA HIS A 115 -38.17 -11.23 14.83
C HIS A 115 -37.82 -9.73 14.87
N LYS A 116 -38.50 -9.01 15.75
CA LYS A 116 -38.19 -7.62 16.03
C LYS A 116 -36.99 -7.60 16.98
N VAL A 117 -35.88 -7.02 16.51
CA VAL A 117 -34.61 -7.00 17.25
C VAL A 117 -34.05 -5.59 17.39
N GLU A 118 -33.25 -5.39 18.41
CA GLU A 118 -32.46 -4.19 18.65
C GLU A 118 -30.97 -4.51 18.43
N PRO A 119 -30.30 -3.91 17.43
CA PRO A 119 -28.86 -4.09 17.22
C PRO A 119 -28.09 -3.37 18.35
N ILE A 120 -27.17 -4.08 18.99
CA ILE A 120 -26.30 -3.55 20.04
C ILE A 120 -24.86 -3.73 19.61
N ARG A 121 -24.08 -2.64 19.61
CA ARG A 121 -22.65 -2.70 19.27
C ARG A 121 -21.88 -3.44 20.35
N VAL A 122 -20.94 -4.25 19.89
CA VAL A 122 -19.99 -4.97 20.74
C VAL A 122 -18.56 -4.65 20.32
N ASP A 123 -17.61 -4.85 21.25
CA ASP A 123 -16.21 -4.61 20.95
C ASP A 123 -15.72 -5.61 19.87
N VAL A 124 -15.10 -5.07 18.82
CA VAL A 124 -14.60 -5.88 17.71
C VAL A 124 -13.51 -6.86 18.14
N ASN A 125 -12.84 -6.62 19.25
CA ASN A 125 -11.87 -7.55 19.82
C ASN A 125 -12.50 -8.82 20.40
N LEU A 126 -13.83 -8.83 20.60
CA LEU A 126 -14.60 -10.01 21.02
C LEU A 126 -15.03 -10.89 19.84
N VAL A 127 -14.68 -10.51 18.62
CA VAL A 127 -15.11 -11.17 17.39
C VAL A 127 -13.90 -11.64 16.60
N ASN A 128 -13.92 -12.91 16.20
CA ASN A 128 -12.84 -13.48 15.40
C ASN A 128 -13.00 -13.15 13.90
N THR A 129 -12.00 -13.52 13.09
CA THR A 129 -11.98 -13.27 11.64
C THR A 129 -13.09 -13.98 10.85
N SER A 130 -13.81 -14.93 11.48
CA SER A 130 -15.01 -15.60 10.92
C SER A 130 -16.31 -14.98 11.40
N TYR A 131 -16.26 -13.79 11.99
CA TYR A 131 -17.40 -13.07 12.59
C TYR A 131 -18.09 -13.81 13.74
N GLU A 132 -17.42 -14.73 14.37
CA GLU A 132 -17.89 -15.48 15.52
C GLU A 132 -17.57 -14.72 16.81
N LEU A 133 -18.59 -14.54 17.65
CA LEU A 133 -18.49 -13.86 18.94
C LEU A 133 -17.91 -14.79 20.02
N ASP A 134 -16.97 -14.27 20.80
CA ASP A 134 -16.52 -14.92 22.03
C ASP A 134 -17.56 -14.78 23.13
N LEU A 135 -18.30 -15.86 23.40
CA LEU A 135 -19.41 -15.87 24.36
C LEU A 135 -18.96 -15.78 25.83
N GLU A 136 -17.74 -16.20 26.15
CA GLU A 136 -17.21 -16.08 27.51
C GLU A 136 -16.73 -14.65 27.75
N ALA A 137 -15.98 -14.10 26.81
CA ALA A 137 -15.46 -12.76 26.91
C ALA A 137 -16.58 -11.71 26.95
N ILE A 138 -17.64 -11.81 26.13
CA ILE A 138 -18.75 -10.84 26.14
C ILE A 138 -19.51 -10.84 27.46
N ARG A 139 -19.68 -12.00 28.10
CA ARG A 139 -20.34 -12.10 29.42
C ARG A 139 -19.59 -11.33 30.50
N SER A 140 -18.28 -11.21 30.36
CA SER A 140 -17.38 -10.47 31.28
C SER A 140 -17.23 -8.99 30.90
N TRP A 141 -17.54 -8.65 29.64
CA TRP A 141 -17.30 -7.31 29.10
C TRP A 141 -18.27 -6.25 29.64
N GLN A 142 -19.60 -6.56 29.66
CA GLN A 142 -20.60 -5.63 30.20
C GLN A 142 -21.67 -6.36 30.99
N PRO A 143 -22.22 -5.73 32.06
CA PRO A 143 -23.19 -6.35 32.98
C PRO A 143 -24.44 -6.92 32.29
N GLN A 144 -24.90 -6.26 31.20
CA GLN A 144 -26.10 -6.67 30.44
C GLN A 144 -25.97 -8.06 29.81
N PHE A 145 -24.74 -8.47 29.51
CA PHE A 145 -24.50 -9.78 28.86
C PHE A 145 -24.27 -10.93 29.85
N LYS A 146 -24.10 -10.62 31.13
CA LYS A 146 -23.74 -11.62 32.15
C LYS A 146 -24.73 -12.80 32.24
N LYS A 147 -26.02 -12.51 32.09
CA LYS A 147 -27.12 -13.50 32.14
C LYS A 147 -27.81 -13.66 30.80
N ALA A 148 -27.28 -13.08 29.72
CA ALA A 148 -27.87 -13.12 28.41
C ALA A 148 -27.95 -14.56 27.85
N HIS A 149 -29.07 -14.87 27.20
CA HIS A 149 -29.25 -16.09 26.44
C HIS A 149 -28.90 -15.83 24.97
N PHE A 150 -27.95 -16.61 24.44
CA PHE A 150 -27.52 -16.49 23.04
C PHE A 150 -28.05 -17.67 22.24
N GLU A 151 -28.88 -17.40 21.24
CA GLU A 151 -29.34 -18.40 20.27
C GLU A 151 -28.29 -18.52 19.14
N LEU A 152 -27.79 -19.76 18.97
CA LEU A 152 -26.61 -20.06 18.16
C LEU A 152 -26.99 -20.71 16.83
N GLU A 153 -26.20 -20.46 15.79
CA GLU A 153 -26.21 -21.15 14.51
C GLU A 153 -25.12 -22.24 14.52
N ALA A 154 -25.52 -23.50 14.43
CA ALA A 154 -24.58 -24.63 14.45
C ALA A 154 -23.54 -24.54 15.60
N GLY A 155 -23.95 -24.09 16.78
CA GLY A 155 -23.09 -23.94 17.96
C GLY A 155 -22.28 -22.64 18.02
N LYS A 156 -22.46 -21.71 17.09
CA LYS A 156 -21.72 -20.44 16.99
C LYS A 156 -22.66 -19.24 16.98
N TYR A 157 -22.22 -18.13 17.55
CA TYR A 157 -22.93 -16.86 17.45
C TYR A 157 -22.24 -15.99 16.40
N ILE A 158 -22.91 -15.74 15.29
CA ILE A 158 -22.42 -14.89 14.20
C ILE A 158 -22.95 -13.48 14.38
N VAL A 159 -22.07 -12.50 14.44
CA VAL A 159 -22.41 -11.07 14.56
C VAL A 159 -22.80 -10.48 13.21
N GLY A 160 -23.58 -9.41 13.24
CA GLY A 160 -23.72 -8.52 12.08
C GLY A 160 -22.58 -7.53 12.04
N THR A 161 -22.28 -6.99 10.86
CA THR A 161 -21.22 -6.01 10.69
C THR A 161 -21.65 -4.84 9.84
N GLU A 162 -21.05 -3.67 10.08
CA GLU A 162 -21.23 -2.45 9.30
C GLU A 162 -19.92 -1.67 9.25
N VAL A 163 -19.53 -1.23 8.03
CA VAL A 163 -18.34 -0.41 7.84
C VAL A 163 -18.68 1.06 8.14
N GLU A 164 -18.00 1.65 9.12
CA GLU A 164 -18.23 3.03 9.53
C GLU A 164 -16.97 3.68 10.11
N LYS A 165 -17.01 4.99 10.37
CA LYS A 165 -15.89 5.71 10.98
C LYS A 165 -15.53 5.08 12.34
N MET A 166 -14.22 4.85 12.56
CA MET A 166 -13.70 4.36 13.84
C MET A 166 -14.01 5.35 14.97
N SER A 167 -14.51 4.86 16.08
CA SER A 167 -14.79 5.65 17.27
C SER A 167 -14.81 4.77 18.51
N LYS A 168 -14.29 5.27 19.63
CA LYS A 168 -14.34 4.57 20.94
C LYS A 168 -15.77 4.22 21.33
N SER A 169 -16.74 5.10 21.06
CA SER A 169 -18.16 4.89 21.37
C SER A 169 -18.82 3.81 20.53
N LYS A 170 -18.20 3.42 19.42
CA LYS A 170 -18.68 2.36 18.51
C LYS A 170 -17.97 1.03 18.73
N TYR A 171 -16.95 1.00 19.59
CA TYR A 171 -16.15 -0.19 19.90
C TYR A 171 -15.53 -0.87 18.66
N ASN A 172 -15.21 -0.06 17.64
CA ASN A 172 -14.66 -0.53 16.35
C ASN A 172 -13.26 0.02 16.07
N VAL A 173 -12.54 0.45 17.09
CA VAL A 173 -11.18 0.99 16.99
C VAL A 173 -10.18 -0.15 16.96
N VAL A 174 -9.28 -0.12 15.98
CA VAL A 174 -8.10 -0.97 15.96
C VAL A 174 -6.94 -0.21 16.60
N ASN A 175 -6.32 -0.80 17.63
CA ASN A 175 -5.18 -0.18 18.30
C ASN A 175 -3.89 -0.43 17.50
N PRO A 176 -3.21 0.63 16.99
CA PRO A 176 -1.94 0.48 16.28
C PRO A 176 -0.85 -0.22 17.09
N ASP A 177 -0.76 0.03 18.40
CA ASP A 177 0.25 -0.60 19.28
C ASP A 177 0.10 -2.12 19.27
N ALA A 178 -1.13 -2.62 19.44
CA ALA A 178 -1.40 -4.07 19.40
C ALA A 178 -1.06 -4.70 18.04
N ILE A 179 -1.24 -3.96 16.94
CA ILE A 179 -0.82 -4.40 15.60
C ILE A 179 0.70 -4.40 15.48
N CYS A 180 1.38 -3.37 15.97
CA CYS A 180 2.84 -3.30 15.99
C CYS A 180 3.46 -4.43 16.82
N ASP A 181 2.92 -4.71 18.00
CA ASP A 181 3.39 -5.81 18.87
C ASP A 181 3.27 -7.18 18.18
N ARG A 182 2.21 -7.37 17.41
CA ARG A 182 1.93 -8.66 16.76
C ARG A 182 2.63 -8.84 15.41
N TYR A 183 2.71 -7.79 14.61
CA TYR A 183 3.16 -7.87 13.20
C TYR A 183 4.38 -7.02 12.90
N GLY A 184 4.75 -6.09 13.78
CA GLY A 184 5.81 -5.12 13.55
C GLY A 184 5.30 -3.83 12.88
N ALA A 185 5.98 -2.71 13.19
CA ALA A 185 5.61 -1.38 12.68
C ALA A 185 5.72 -1.28 11.15
N ASP A 186 6.73 -1.90 10.54
CA ASP A 186 6.87 -1.91 9.07
C ASP A 186 5.71 -2.61 8.37
N THR A 187 5.20 -3.69 8.97
CA THR A 187 4.01 -4.37 8.44
C THR A 187 2.79 -3.45 8.48
N LEU A 188 2.56 -2.74 9.60
CA LEU A 188 1.47 -1.78 9.74
C LEU A 188 1.59 -0.67 8.70
N ARG A 189 2.75 -0.01 8.60
CA ARG A 189 3.01 1.09 7.66
C ARG A 189 2.73 0.68 6.20
N MET A 190 3.29 -0.45 5.78
CA MET A 190 3.08 -0.97 4.43
C MET A 190 1.63 -1.38 4.19
N TYR A 191 0.97 -1.96 5.19
CA TYR A 191 -0.42 -2.38 5.05
C TYR A 191 -1.38 -1.20 4.90
N GLU A 192 -1.21 -0.12 5.66
CA GLU A 192 -1.99 1.10 5.51
C GLU A 192 -1.87 1.69 4.10
N MET A 193 -0.66 1.70 3.53
CA MET A 193 -0.44 2.13 2.15
C MET A 193 -1.06 1.15 1.13
N PHE A 194 -1.04 -0.16 1.42
CA PHE A 194 -1.52 -1.20 0.51
C PHE A 194 -3.04 -1.30 0.42
N LEU A 195 -3.80 -0.85 1.42
CA LEU A 195 -5.26 -0.96 1.50
C LEU A 195 -6.01 -0.41 0.27
N GLY A 196 -5.43 0.56 -0.45
CA GLY A 196 -6.02 1.14 -1.68
C GLY A 196 -5.50 2.54 -1.99
N PRO A 197 -6.07 3.21 -2.99
CA PRO A 197 -5.69 4.57 -3.38
C PRO A 197 -5.78 5.55 -2.22
N LEU A 198 -4.82 6.49 -2.12
CA LEU A 198 -4.66 7.38 -0.97
C LEU A 198 -5.92 8.20 -0.65
N GLU A 199 -6.61 8.70 -1.66
CA GLU A 199 -7.77 9.60 -1.51
C GLU A 199 -9.09 8.88 -1.19
N GLN A 200 -9.12 7.54 -1.26
CA GLN A 200 -10.32 6.75 -1.03
C GLN A 200 -10.43 6.29 0.43
N ALA A 201 -11.63 6.36 0.99
CA ALA A 201 -11.92 5.71 2.27
C ALA A 201 -11.87 4.18 2.11
N LYS A 202 -11.30 3.49 3.10
CA LYS A 202 -11.02 2.05 3.03
C LYS A 202 -11.39 1.38 4.35
N PRO A 203 -12.08 0.22 4.32
CA PRO A 203 -12.28 -0.57 5.51
C PRO A 203 -10.97 -1.22 5.95
N TRP A 204 -10.68 -1.17 7.26
CA TRP A 204 -9.64 -1.96 7.86
C TRP A 204 -10.01 -3.45 7.85
N ASN A 205 -9.10 -4.28 7.42
CA ASN A 205 -9.26 -5.73 7.47
C ASN A 205 -8.03 -6.39 8.08
N THR A 206 -8.13 -6.82 9.33
CA THR A 206 -7.01 -7.44 10.06
C THR A 206 -6.51 -8.73 9.38
N ALA A 207 -7.36 -9.46 8.66
CA ALA A 207 -6.92 -10.66 7.95
C ALA A 207 -5.95 -10.35 6.80
N GLY A 208 -6.10 -9.20 6.14
CA GLY A 208 -5.26 -8.79 5.00
C GLY A 208 -3.81 -8.45 5.38
N ILE A 209 -3.55 -8.06 6.64
CA ILE A 209 -2.21 -7.65 7.10
C ILE A 209 -1.20 -8.81 7.05
N SER A 210 -1.67 -10.04 7.18
CA SER A 210 -0.83 -11.25 7.11
C SER A 210 -0.10 -11.39 5.76
N GLY A 211 -0.69 -10.89 4.68
CA GLY A 211 -0.08 -10.87 3.34
C GLY A 211 1.18 -10.00 3.30
N VAL A 212 1.10 -8.80 3.87
CA VAL A 212 2.25 -7.88 3.96
C VAL A 212 3.32 -8.43 4.91
N HIS A 213 2.91 -8.99 6.06
CA HIS A 213 3.85 -9.63 6.99
C HIS A 213 4.60 -10.81 6.33
N SER A 214 3.89 -11.63 5.55
CA SER A 214 4.50 -12.71 4.79
C SER A 214 5.44 -12.21 3.70
N PHE A 215 5.15 -11.07 3.07
CA PHE A 215 6.04 -10.41 2.13
C PHE A 215 7.37 -10.01 2.80
N LEU A 216 7.33 -9.34 3.97
CA LEU A 216 8.55 -8.96 4.69
C LEU A 216 9.39 -10.17 5.10
N LYS A 217 8.77 -11.30 5.45
CA LYS A 217 9.48 -12.57 5.66
C LYS A 217 10.12 -13.12 4.39
N LYS A 218 9.48 -12.97 3.22
CA LYS A 218 10.09 -13.36 1.95
C LYS A 218 11.24 -12.45 1.57
N LEU A 219 11.13 -11.15 1.83
CA LEU A 219 12.23 -10.20 1.66
C LEU A 219 13.42 -10.62 2.51
N TRP A 220 13.21 -10.90 3.80
CA TRP A 220 14.27 -11.36 4.70
C TRP A 220 15.02 -12.59 4.16
N ARG A 221 14.30 -13.54 3.58
CA ARG A 221 14.86 -14.76 2.99
C ARG A 221 15.72 -14.53 1.75
N LEU A 222 15.64 -13.39 1.09
CA LEU A 222 16.60 -13.03 0.04
C LEU A 222 18.00 -12.75 0.62
N PHE A 223 18.08 -12.35 1.88
CA PHE A 223 19.31 -12.00 2.56
C PHE A 223 19.81 -13.13 3.47
N PHE A 224 18.90 -13.90 4.05
CA PHE A 224 19.23 -14.88 5.06
C PHE A 224 18.57 -16.25 4.82
N ASP A 225 19.33 -17.32 5.07
CA ASP A 225 18.82 -18.64 5.33
C ASP A 225 18.97 -18.93 6.83
N GLU A 226 17.85 -19.05 7.54
CA GLU A 226 17.78 -19.05 9.00
C GLU A 226 18.55 -17.87 9.61
N LYS A 227 19.81 -18.05 9.98
CA LYS A 227 20.71 -17.02 10.55
C LYS A 227 21.91 -16.72 9.67
N GLN A 228 22.12 -17.47 8.59
CA GLN A 228 23.26 -17.32 7.71
C GLN A 228 22.97 -16.27 6.62
N LEU A 229 23.86 -15.29 6.49
CA LEU A 229 23.80 -14.30 5.42
C LEU A 229 24.15 -14.95 4.08
N LEU A 230 23.30 -14.79 3.06
CA LEU A 230 23.41 -15.46 1.74
C LEU A 230 24.08 -14.59 0.66
N LEU A 231 24.61 -13.42 1.01
CA LEU A 231 25.12 -12.46 0.04
C LEU A 231 26.21 -13.04 -0.85
N THR A 232 26.08 -12.77 -2.16
CA THR A 232 27.10 -13.10 -3.18
C THR A 232 27.61 -11.85 -3.87
N ALA A 233 28.88 -11.91 -4.31
CA ALA A 233 29.49 -10.89 -5.16
C ALA A 233 29.32 -11.20 -6.66
N GLU A 234 28.63 -12.27 -7.00
CA GLU A 234 28.40 -12.70 -8.37
C GLU A 234 27.62 -11.65 -9.16
N GLU A 235 27.91 -11.59 -10.47
CA GLU A 235 27.18 -10.71 -11.37
C GLU A 235 25.74 -11.21 -11.53
N PRO A 236 24.74 -10.34 -11.26
CA PRO A 236 23.33 -10.71 -11.41
C PRO A 236 22.98 -11.08 -12.84
N THR A 237 22.00 -11.93 -13.00
CA THR A 237 21.43 -12.23 -14.31
C THR A 237 20.70 -11.01 -14.90
N ALA A 238 20.57 -10.96 -16.22
CA ALA A 238 19.79 -9.92 -16.89
C ALA A 238 18.34 -9.86 -16.38
N ALA A 239 17.76 -11.01 -16.00
CA ALA A 239 16.42 -11.09 -15.43
C ALA A 239 16.34 -10.44 -14.04
N ALA A 240 17.35 -10.62 -13.17
CA ALA A 240 17.41 -10.00 -11.86
C ALA A 240 17.56 -8.47 -11.97
N TYR A 241 18.44 -7.98 -12.85
CA TYR A 241 18.55 -6.55 -13.16
C TYR A 241 17.23 -5.98 -13.70
N LYS A 242 16.58 -6.68 -14.64
CA LYS A 242 15.29 -6.25 -15.20
C LYS A 242 14.24 -6.09 -14.11
N SER A 243 14.08 -7.10 -13.25
CA SER A 243 13.13 -7.06 -12.12
C SER A 243 13.37 -5.86 -11.20
N LEU A 244 14.63 -5.65 -10.77
CA LEU A 244 14.99 -4.51 -9.93
C LEU A 244 14.70 -3.16 -10.63
N HIS A 245 15.19 -2.96 -11.85
CA HIS A 245 15.06 -1.68 -12.54
C HIS A 245 13.62 -1.37 -12.97
N GLN A 246 12.79 -2.39 -13.26
CA GLN A 246 11.34 -2.22 -13.42
C GLN A 246 10.68 -1.76 -12.11
N ALA A 247 11.07 -2.34 -10.97
CA ALA A 247 10.58 -1.92 -9.67
C ALA A 247 10.99 -0.49 -9.35
N ILE A 248 12.26 -0.10 -9.53
CA ILE A 248 12.75 1.26 -9.32
C ILE A 248 11.95 2.26 -10.17
N LYS A 249 11.80 2.00 -11.47
CA LYS A 249 11.06 2.86 -12.40
C LYS A 249 9.62 3.05 -11.97
N LYS A 250 8.94 1.93 -11.69
CA LYS A 250 7.53 1.95 -11.31
C LYS A 250 7.30 2.64 -9.96
N VAL A 251 8.10 2.32 -8.95
CA VAL A 251 7.98 2.92 -7.61
C VAL A 251 8.24 4.43 -7.66
N ASN A 252 9.26 4.90 -8.40
CA ASN A 252 9.53 6.33 -8.57
C ASN A 252 8.35 7.07 -9.21
N GLN A 253 7.72 6.48 -10.23
CA GLN A 253 6.52 7.05 -10.85
C GLN A 253 5.34 7.07 -9.87
N ASP A 254 5.10 5.98 -9.17
CA ASP A 254 3.97 5.83 -8.25
C ASP A 254 4.06 6.74 -7.04
N ILE A 255 5.27 6.94 -6.47
CA ILE A 255 5.49 7.93 -5.40
C ILE A 255 5.10 9.33 -5.86
N THR A 256 5.54 9.73 -7.07
CA THR A 256 5.23 11.05 -7.63
C THR A 256 3.73 11.25 -7.85
N GLN A 257 3.00 10.17 -8.13
CA GLN A 257 1.56 10.15 -8.35
C GLN A 257 0.75 9.84 -7.08
N PHE A 258 1.40 9.63 -5.94
CA PHE A 258 0.77 9.21 -4.68
C PHE A 258 0.04 7.86 -4.77
N SER A 259 0.44 6.99 -5.69
CA SER A 259 -0.09 5.64 -5.86
C SER A 259 0.66 4.63 -4.99
N PHE A 260 0.68 4.85 -3.67
CA PHE A 260 1.49 4.04 -2.74
C PHE A 260 1.08 2.57 -2.70
N ASN A 261 -0.19 2.27 -2.92
CA ASN A 261 -0.70 0.90 -2.95
C ASN A 261 -0.06 0.08 -4.08
N THR A 262 0.21 0.71 -5.23
CA THR A 262 0.90 0.04 -6.35
C THR A 262 2.41 -0.09 -6.11
N CYS A 263 3.03 0.78 -5.31
CA CYS A 263 4.39 0.57 -4.83
C CYS A 263 4.51 -0.74 -4.06
N ILE A 264 3.59 -1.00 -3.11
CA ILE A 264 3.62 -2.23 -2.31
C ILE A 264 3.49 -3.48 -3.19
N SER A 265 2.55 -3.50 -4.14
CA SER A 265 2.41 -4.63 -5.06
C SER A 265 3.66 -4.79 -5.95
N THR A 266 4.29 -3.70 -6.37
CA THR A 266 5.54 -3.73 -7.14
C THR A 266 6.68 -4.36 -6.35
N PHE A 267 6.82 -4.02 -5.06
CA PHE A 267 7.79 -4.69 -4.19
C PHE A 267 7.51 -6.19 -4.06
N MET A 268 6.26 -6.58 -3.89
CA MET A 268 5.87 -7.99 -3.80
C MET A 268 6.23 -8.77 -5.07
N ILE A 269 6.00 -8.19 -6.25
CA ILE A 269 6.37 -8.79 -7.53
C ILE A 269 7.89 -8.95 -7.62
N CYS A 270 8.65 -7.87 -7.41
CA CYS A 270 10.11 -7.88 -7.49
C CYS A 270 10.72 -8.93 -6.55
N VAL A 271 10.32 -8.96 -5.29
CA VAL A 271 10.82 -9.93 -4.30
C VAL A 271 10.47 -11.37 -4.68
N ASN A 272 9.27 -11.62 -5.22
CA ASN A 272 8.90 -12.96 -5.69
C ASN A 272 9.75 -13.39 -6.90
N GLU A 273 10.00 -12.49 -7.84
CA GLU A 273 10.85 -12.77 -9.00
C GLU A 273 12.31 -13.04 -8.61
N LEU A 274 12.88 -12.21 -7.72
CA LEU A 274 14.23 -12.41 -7.20
C LEU A 274 14.39 -13.72 -6.41
N ASN A 275 13.37 -14.10 -5.61
CA ASN A 275 13.34 -15.41 -4.95
C ASN A 275 13.30 -16.56 -5.95
N ALA A 276 12.48 -16.46 -7.01
CA ALA A 276 12.42 -17.48 -8.05
C ALA A 276 13.75 -17.64 -8.82
N LEU A 277 14.51 -16.55 -8.93
CA LEU A 277 15.84 -16.52 -9.54
C LEU A 277 16.95 -16.92 -8.55
N ALA A 278 16.63 -17.21 -7.29
CA ALA A 278 17.60 -17.42 -6.19
C ALA A 278 18.71 -16.34 -6.20
N CYS A 279 18.31 -15.07 -6.36
CA CYS A 279 19.23 -13.95 -6.50
C CYS A 279 19.64 -13.39 -5.13
N HIS A 280 20.90 -13.61 -4.75
CA HIS A 280 21.49 -13.13 -3.51
C HIS A 280 22.60 -12.10 -3.76
N SER A 281 22.69 -11.54 -4.98
CA SER A 281 23.73 -10.59 -5.32
C SER A 281 23.56 -9.26 -4.61
N LYS A 282 24.62 -8.80 -3.96
CA LYS A 282 24.71 -7.50 -3.28
C LYS A 282 24.32 -6.35 -4.23
N LYS A 283 24.69 -6.41 -5.51
CA LYS A 283 24.34 -5.40 -6.53
C LYS A 283 22.82 -5.22 -6.76
N ILE A 284 22.02 -6.21 -6.42
CA ILE A 284 20.54 -6.16 -6.51
C ILE A 284 19.95 -5.81 -5.15
N LEU A 285 20.46 -6.42 -4.07
CA LEU A 285 19.84 -6.34 -2.75
C LEU A 285 20.09 -4.99 -2.06
N GLU A 286 21.22 -4.32 -2.29
CA GLU A 286 21.48 -2.96 -1.78
C GLU A 286 20.47 -1.94 -2.33
N PRO A 287 20.34 -1.74 -3.66
CA PRO A 287 19.36 -0.80 -4.19
C PRO A 287 17.91 -1.16 -3.83
N LEU A 288 17.60 -2.45 -3.68
CA LEU A 288 16.27 -2.89 -3.24
C LEU A 288 15.99 -2.46 -1.80
N ALA A 289 16.96 -2.59 -0.87
CA ALA A 289 16.82 -2.13 0.50
C ALA A 289 16.59 -0.61 0.56
N VAL A 290 17.36 0.16 -0.22
CA VAL A 290 17.19 1.62 -0.30
C VAL A 290 15.83 2.00 -0.90
N LEU A 291 15.38 1.30 -1.96
CA LEU A 291 14.08 1.54 -2.59
C LEU A 291 12.92 1.31 -1.61
N LEU A 292 13.05 0.33 -0.71
CA LEU A 292 12.03 -0.04 0.26
C LEU A 292 12.03 0.84 1.51
N SER A 293 13.15 1.50 1.85
CA SER A 293 13.36 2.16 3.14
C SER A 293 12.28 3.20 3.52
N PRO A 294 11.67 4.00 2.63
CA PRO A 294 10.60 4.91 3.02
C PRO A 294 9.31 4.20 3.46
N PHE A 295 9.10 2.97 3.01
CA PHE A 295 7.91 2.17 3.30
C PHE A 295 8.08 1.28 4.54
N ALA A 296 9.27 0.68 4.68
CA ALA A 296 9.62 -0.26 5.75
C ALA A 296 11.00 0.10 6.32
N PRO A 297 11.11 1.21 7.08
CA PRO A 297 12.40 1.77 7.50
C PRO A 297 13.18 0.84 8.44
N HIS A 298 12.52 0.12 9.34
CA HIS A 298 13.23 -0.69 10.35
C HIS A 298 13.91 -1.89 9.72
N ILE A 299 13.19 -2.69 8.93
CA ILE A 299 13.78 -3.84 8.26
C ILE A 299 14.84 -3.42 7.22
N SER A 300 14.62 -2.29 6.53
CA SER A 300 15.57 -1.79 5.54
C SER A 300 16.88 -1.33 6.20
N GLU A 301 16.83 -0.65 7.35
CA GLU A 301 18.01 -0.26 8.12
C GLU A 301 18.76 -1.49 8.63
N GLU A 302 18.06 -2.48 9.17
CA GLU A 302 18.66 -3.73 9.64
C GLU A 302 19.37 -4.48 8.51
N LEU A 303 18.71 -4.62 7.35
CA LEU A 303 19.32 -5.23 6.17
C LEU A 303 20.54 -4.43 5.67
N TRP A 304 20.47 -3.11 5.72
CA TRP A 304 21.55 -2.21 5.31
C TRP A 304 22.83 -2.40 6.15
N GLN A 305 22.66 -2.53 7.47
CA GLN A 305 23.78 -2.85 8.37
C GLN A 305 24.39 -4.22 8.07
N HIS A 306 23.56 -5.23 7.81
CA HIS A 306 24.03 -6.56 7.40
C HIS A 306 24.73 -6.59 6.03
N LEU A 307 24.46 -5.62 5.16
CA LEU A 307 25.19 -5.41 3.91
C LEU A 307 26.59 -4.82 4.14
N GLY A 308 26.94 -4.45 5.39
CA GLY A 308 28.24 -3.96 5.79
C GLY A 308 28.39 -2.44 5.80
N HIS A 309 27.29 -1.70 5.87
CA HIS A 309 27.29 -0.24 5.94
C HIS A 309 27.19 0.23 7.40
N GLU A 310 27.98 1.25 7.75
CA GLU A 310 28.00 1.85 9.10
C GLU A 310 27.07 3.07 9.20
N GLU A 311 26.88 3.81 8.10
CA GLU A 311 25.97 4.96 8.04
C GLU A 311 24.53 4.52 7.79
N SER A 312 23.56 5.29 8.29
CA SER A 312 22.14 5.00 8.10
C SER A 312 21.74 5.05 6.63
N ILE A 313 20.89 4.12 6.22
CA ILE A 313 20.27 4.05 4.90
C ILE A 313 19.54 5.35 4.52
N THR A 314 19.12 6.14 5.51
CA THR A 314 18.39 7.41 5.33
C THR A 314 19.19 8.44 4.52
N PHE A 315 20.52 8.40 4.59
CA PHE A 315 21.38 9.35 3.88
C PHE A 315 21.81 8.87 2.49
N VAL A 316 21.39 7.69 2.09
CA VAL A 316 21.76 7.11 0.79
C VAL A 316 20.89 7.70 -0.32
N PRO A 317 21.47 8.10 -1.47
CA PRO A 317 20.69 8.58 -2.61
C PRO A 317 19.66 7.53 -3.07
N TYR A 318 18.44 7.97 -3.31
CA TYR A 318 17.37 7.08 -3.76
C TYR A 318 17.67 6.52 -5.16
N PRO A 319 17.47 5.21 -5.40
CA PRO A 319 17.94 4.55 -6.59
C PRO A 319 17.24 5.04 -7.85
N GLN A 320 17.98 5.17 -8.94
CA GLN A 320 17.49 5.51 -10.26
C GLN A 320 17.55 4.27 -11.17
N HIS A 321 16.55 4.12 -12.03
CA HIS A 321 16.57 3.02 -12.99
C HIS A 321 17.49 3.31 -14.17
N GLU A 322 18.04 2.28 -14.74
CA GLU A 322 18.85 2.35 -15.98
C GLU A 322 18.10 1.69 -17.14
N GLU A 323 17.81 2.44 -18.19
CA GLU A 323 17.07 1.96 -19.37
C GLU A 323 17.72 0.75 -20.06
N LYS A 324 19.04 0.58 -19.93
CA LYS A 324 19.75 -0.58 -20.50
C LYS A 324 19.23 -1.92 -19.96
N HIS A 325 18.78 -1.96 -18.69
CA HIS A 325 18.25 -3.17 -18.05
C HIS A 325 16.76 -3.39 -18.33
N LEU A 326 16.06 -2.38 -18.86
CA LEU A 326 14.64 -2.46 -19.20
C LEU A 326 14.40 -2.90 -20.65
N LYS A 327 15.42 -2.82 -21.49
CA LYS A 327 15.31 -3.26 -22.88
C LYS A 327 15.11 -4.77 -22.91
N GLU A 328 14.06 -5.22 -23.59
CA GLU A 328 13.91 -6.63 -23.89
C GLU A 328 15.01 -7.05 -24.86
N THR A 329 15.86 -7.93 -24.40
CA THR A 329 16.90 -8.55 -25.24
C THR A 329 16.45 -9.88 -25.82
N GLN A 330 15.41 -10.48 -25.23
CA GLN A 330 14.88 -11.78 -25.63
C GLN A 330 13.35 -11.73 -25.69
N LYS A 331 12.78 -12.58 -26.54
CA LYS A 331 11.33 -12.73 -26.67
C LYS A 331 10.96 -14.21 -26.63
N GLU A 332 9.93 -14.53 -25.89
CA GLU A 332 9.31 -15.83 -25.89
C GLU A 332 8.35 -15.94 -27.09
N TYR A 333 8.63 -16.90 -27.98
CA TYR A 333 7.83 -17.17 -29.13
C TYR A 333 6.96 -18.42 -28.89
N PRO A 334 5.64 -18.33 -29.02
CA PRO A 334 4.82 -19.53 -29.14
C PRO A 334 5.14 -20.26 -30.41
N VAL A 335 5.51 -21.53 -30.28
CA VAL A 335 5.85 -22.42 -31.42
C VAL A 335 4.66 -23.31 -31.71
N SER A 336 4.16 -23.19 -32.92
CA SER A 336 3.01 -23.96 -33.42
C SER A 336 3.43 -24.92 -34.51
N PHE A 337 2.74 -26.07 -34.59
CA PHE A 337 2.87 -27.06 -35.67
C PHE A 337 1.51 -27.18 -36.37
N ASN A 338 1.49 -26.90 -37.68
CA ASN A 338 0.27 -26.87 -38.48
C ASN A 338 -0.84 -26.03 -37.80
N GLY A 339 -0.46 -24.86 -37.23
CA GLY A 339 -1.37 -23.93 -36.55
C GLY A 339 -1.75 -24.26 -35.09
N LYS A 340 -1.31 -25.40 -34.53
CA LYS A 340 -1.54 -25.80 -33.16
C LYS A 340 -0.30 -25.53 -32.29
N MET A 341 -0.39 -24.63 -31.30
CA MET A 341 0.68 -24.33 -30.34
C MET A 341 1.10 -25.58 -29.57
N ARG A 342 2.40 -25.78 -29.39
CA ARG A 342 2.97 -26.94 -28.71
C ARG A 342 3.87 -26.58 -27.56
N PHE A 343 4.73 -25.57 -27.71
CA PHE A 343 5.63 -25.09 -26.66
C PHE A 343 6.00 -23.64 -26.93
N THR A 344 6.74 -23.04 -26.01
CA THR A 344 7.33 -21.71 -26.16
C THR A 344 8.83 -21.81 -26.25
N PHE A 345 9.46 -20.93 -27.04
CA PHE A 345 10.89 -20.89 -27.26
C PHE A 345 11.43 -19.47 -27.17
N THR A 346 12.40 -19.24 -26.30
CA THR A 346 12.94 -17.89 -26.02
C THR A 346 14.12 -17.62 -26.96
N LEU A 347 14.04 -16.53 -27.71
CA LEU A 347 15.06 -16.11 -28.67
C LEU A 347 15.46 -14.64 -28.45
N PRO A 348 16.73 -14.27 -28.73
CA PRO A 348 17.15 -12.88 -28.78
C PRO A 348 16.31 -12.08 -29.80
N LEU A 349 16.00 -10.81 -29.45
CA LEU A 349 15.17 -9.93 -30.28
C LEU A 349 15.91 -9.40 -31.53
N ASP A 350 17.23 -9.40 -31.49
CA ASP A 350 18.11 -8.93 -32.56
C ASP A 350 18.35 -9.97 -33.66
N LEU A 351 17.82 -11.19 -33.50
CA LEU A 351 17.92 -12.23 -34.52
C LEU A 351 17.04 -11.92 -35.72
N ASP A 352 17.62 -12.06 -36.91
CA ASP A 352 16.88 -12.03 -38.15
C ASP A 352 16.04 -13.32 -38.32
N ARG A 353 15.14 -13.28 -39.30
CA ARG A 353 14.23 -14.38 -39.57
C ARG A 353 14.96 -15.70 -39.89
N ALA A 354 16.07 -15.64 -40.63
CA ALA A 354 16.83 -16.82 -41.02
C ALA A 354 17.53 -17.46 -39.81
N ALA A 355 18.08 -16.64 -38.91
CA ALA A 355 18.69 -17.09 -37.66
C ALA A 355 17.64 -17.71 -36.71
N ILE A 356 16.45 -17.12 -36.59
CA ILE A 356 15.33 -17.69 -35.84
C ILE A 356 14.94 -19.07 -36.41
N GLU A 357 14.76 -19.17 -37.71
CA GLU A 357 14.41 -20.42 -38.39
C GLU A 357 15.47 -21.51 -38.15
N LYS A 358 16.75 -21.17 -38.26
CA LYS A 358 17.83 -22.09 -37.98
C LYS A 358 17.85 -22.60 -36.54
N GLN A 359 17.65 -21.69 -35.53
CA GLN A 359 17.68 -22.08 -34.15
C GLN A 359 16.47 -22.95 -33.78
N ILE A 360 15.26 -22.57 -34.22
CA ILE A 360 14.06 -23.35 -33.90
C ILE A 360 14.08 -24.75 -34.53
N LEU A 361 14.63 -24.91 -35.73
CA LEU A 361 14.74 -26.23 -36.34
C LEU A 361 15.81 -27.13 -35.70
N ALA A 362 16.77 -26.56 -34.99
CA ALA A 362 17.77 -27.30 -34.24
C ALA A 362 17.29 -27.65 -32.79
N GLU A 363 16.18 -27.09 -32.36
CA GLU A 363 15.66 -27.30 -31.01
C GLU A 363 15.13 -28.72 -30.81
N GLU A 364 15.51 -29.36 -29.68
CA GLU A 364 15.18 -30.75 -29.39
C GLU A 364 13.66 -31.01 -29.39
N GLN A 365 12.88 -30.12 -28.85
CA GLN A 365 11.41 -30.21 -28.83
C GLN A 365 10.85 -30.16 -30.27
N THR A 366 11.41 -29.30 -31.13
CA THR A 366 11.02 -29.22 -32.53
C THR A 366 11.29 -30.54 -33.22
N LEU A 367 12.49 -31.13 -33.04
CA LEU A 367 12.86 -32.40 -33.64
C LEU A 367 11.93 -33.55 -33.20
N LYS A 368 11.53 -33.57 -31.93
CA LYS A 368 10.54 -34.56 -31.44
C LYS A 368 9.19 -34.43 -32.14
N TYR A 369 8.68 -33.20 -32.37
CA TYR A 369 7.41 -33.00 -33.05
C TYR A 369 7.46 -33.23 -34.55
N LEU A 370 8.62 -33.08 -35.17
CA LEU A 370 8.81 -33.40 -36.58
C LEU A 370 8.86 -34.89 -36.85
N GLU A 371 9.22 -35.75 -35.91
CA GLU A 371 9.29 -37.21 -36.04
C GLU A 371 10.11 -37.65 -37.25
N GLY A 372 11.20 -36.93 -37.54
CA GLY A 372 12.07 -37.20 -38.71
C GLY A 372 11.54 -36.66 -40.05
N LYS A 373 10.39 -35.97 -40.06
CA LYS A 373 9.86 -35.32 -41.28
C LYS A 373 10.54 -33.97 -41.51
N SER A 374 10.76 -33.64 -42.77
CA SER A 374 11.25 -32.32 -43.14
C SER A 374 10.11 -31.30 -43.17
N PRO A 375 10.27 -30.10 -42.57
CA PRO A 375 9.27 -29.06 -42.67
C PRO A 375 9.10 -28.56 -44.11
N LYS A 376 7.86 -28.40 -44.56
CA LYS A 376 7.56 -27.75 -45.84
C LYS A 376 7.80 -26.25 -45.81
N LYS A 377 7.51 -25.64 -44.64
CA LYS A 377 7.64 -24.20 -44.47
C LYS A 377 7.74 -23.85 -42.99
N VAL A 378 8.64 -22.90 -42.65
CA VAL A 378 8.68 -22.26 -41.33
C VAL A 378 8.21 -20.82 -41.49
N ILE A 379 7.14 -20.47 -40.79
CA ILE A 379 6.56 -19.11 -40.80
C ILE A 379 6.98 -18.43 -39.52
N VAL A 380 7.91 -17.50 -39.64
CA VAL A 380 8.35 -16.65 -38.49
C VAL A 380 7.72 -15.27 -38.62
N VAL A 381 6.96 -14.87 -37.63
CA VAL A 381 6.51 -13.50 -37.46
C VAL A 381 7.31 -12.90 -36.30
N PRO A 382 8.34 -12.07 -36.61
CA PRO A 382 9.23 -11.53 -35.57
C PRO A 382 8.48 -10.90 -34.42
N GLY A 383 8.86 -11.23 -33.17
CA GLY A 383 8.24 -10.75 -31.95
C GLY A 383 6.81 -11.30 -31.64
N LYS A 384 6.29 -12.25 -32.47
CA LYS A 384 4.90 -12.75 -32.29
C LYS A 384 4.79 -14.27 -32.20
N ILE A 385 5.11 -14.99 -33.24
CA ILE A 385 4.86 -16.44 -33.35
C ILE A 385 5.78 -17.13 -34.34
N ILE A 386 6.05 -18.41 -34.10
CA ILE A 386 6.67 -19.32 -35.07
C ILE A 386 5.69 -20.44 -35.37
N ASN A 387 5.44 -20.71 -36.65
CA ASN A 387 4.60 -21.82 -37.07
C ASN A 387 5.32 -22.70 -38.09
N ILE A 388 5.50 -23.98 -37.78
CA ILE A 388 6.17 -25.00 -38.59
C ILE A 388 5.08 -25.82 -39.27
N VAL A 389 5.16 -25.88 -40.61
CA VAL A 389 4.21 -26.62 -41.45
C VAL A 389 4.95 -27.78 -42.11
N PHE A 390 4.42 -28.98 -41.99
CA PHE A 390 4.99 -30.22 -42.57
C PHE A 390 3.89 -31.15 -43.06
#